data_2a604a3f9d9452285e305e91b09d91e7
#
_entry.id   2a604a3f9d9452285e305e91b09d91e7
#
_cell.length_a   1.000
_cell.length_b   1.000
_cell.length_c   1.000
_cell.angle_alpha   90.00
_cell.angle_beta   90.00
_cell.angle_gamma   90.00
#
_symmetry.space_group_name_H-M   'P 1'
#
loop_
_entity.id
_entity.type
_entity.pdbx_description
1 polymer ?
#
loop_
_entity_poly.entity_id
_entity_poly.type
_entity_poly.pdbx_seq_one_letter_code
_entity_poly.pdbx_strand_id
1 'polypeptide(L)'
;MKSSLKLKDADMRDIVFSHYEDSTAKLRIMEEFCIGKTRTDAFMITENELIGIEFKSDKDNLDRLGRQIKDYNRFCDRNYIVIGRHFIEKQDVLLELLPDYWGIYSVTLDENGVKKLDLLRDASTNPKCRLKNQLKILWRSELINLVKSNNLGGVCAYNKKELGEKLFKNIDRERLKYLICSELLERDYSIYEEK
;
A
#
# COMPACT_ATOMS: atom_id res chain seq x y z
N MET A 1 -12.01 -10.42 -36.77
CA MET A 1 -12.02 -10.31 -35.30
C MET A 1 -10.68 -9.74 -34.87
N LYS A 2 -10.60 -8.46 -34.47
CA LYS A 2 -9.38 -7.89 -33.92
C LYS A 2 -9.14 -8.55 -32.55
N SER A 3 -7.99 -9.23 -32.38
CA SER A 3 -7.54 -9.71 -31.09
C SER A 3 -7.53 -8.53 -30.12
N SER A 4 -8.41 -8.53 -29.12
CA SER A 4 -8.36 -7.48 -28.09
C SER A 4 -7.00 -7.61 -27.40
N LEU A 5 -6.16 -6.61 -27.51
CA LEU A 5 -4.93 -6.50 -26.78
C LEU A 5 -5.26 -6.64 -25.28
N LYS A 6 -4.76 -7.70 -24.65
CA LYS A 6 -4.95 -7.93 -23.22
C LYS A 6 -3.89 -7.18 -22.44
N LEU A 7 -4.31 -6.34 -21.52
CA LEU A 7 -3.44 -5.66 -20.59
C LEU A 7 -2.68 -6.69 -19.71
N LYS A 8 -1.39 -6.46 -19.56
CA LYS A 8 -0.55 -7.17 -18.60
C LYS A 8 -0.47 -6.35 -17.30
N ASP A 9 -0.12 -7.00 -16.21
CA ASP A 9 0.08 -6.35 -14.91
C ASP A 9 1.06 -5.16 -14.99
N ALA A 10 2.22 -5.35 -15.63
CA ALA A 10 3.20 -4.28 -15.84
C ALA A 10 2.62 -3.03 -16.54
N ASP A 11 1.76 -3.25 -17.55
CA ASP A 11 1.13 -2.13 -18.27
C ASP A 11 0.21 -1.29 -17.38
N MET A 12 -0.40 -1.93 -16.39
CA MET A 12 -1.29 -1.28 -15.42
C MET A 12 -0.51 -0.53 -14.35
N ARG A 13 0.66 -1.06 -13.92
CA ARG A 13 1.53 -0.43 -12.93
C ARG A 13 2.05 0.90 -13.41
N ASP A 14 2.62 0.95 -14.61
CA ASP A 14 3.22 2.15 -15.19
C ASP A 14 2.25 3.36 -15.16
N ILE A 15 1.02 3.19 -15.62
CA ILE A 15 0.06 4.30 -15.70
C ILE A 15 -0.40 4.75 -14.31
N VAL A 16 -0.55 3.82 -13.36
CA VAL A 16 -0.92 4.16 -11.98
C VAL A 16 0.21 4.87 -11.26
N PHE A 17 1.46 4.40 -11.42
CA PHE A 17 2.62 5.02 -10.76
C PHE A 17 2.85 6.44 -11.29
N SER A 18 2.82 6.65 -12.61
CA SER A 18 2.92 7.98 -13.21
C SER A 18 1.83 8.92 -12.69
N HIS A 19 0.58 8.44 -12.57
CA HIS A 19 -0.52 9.24 -12.03
C HIS A 19 -0.24 9.76 -10.60
N TYR A 20 0.33 8.91 -9.74
CA TYR A 20 0.65 9.31 -8.36
C TYR A 20 1.91 10.16 -8.28
N GLU A 21 2.94 9.88 -9.07
CA GLU A 21 4.18 10.67 -9.13
C GLU A 21 3.91 12.10 -9.59
N ASP A 22 3.02 12.29 -10.56
CA ASP A 22 2.62 13.62 -11.05
C ASP A 22 1.79 14.41 -10.04
N SER A 23 1.08 13.74 -9.14
CA SER A 23 0.11 14.35 -8.23
C SER A 23 0.61 14.52 -6.78
N THR A 24 1.74 13.91 -6.41
CA THR A 24 2.18 13.81 -5.01
C THR A 24 3.62 14.28 -4.84
N ALA A 25 3.83 15.37 -4.10
CA ALA A 25 5.14 16.01 -3.94
C ALA A 25 6.17 15.13 -3.21
N LYS A 26 5.75 14.31 -2.26
CA LYS A 26 6.62 13.39 -1.51
C LYS A 26 5.97 12.01 -1.49
N LEU A 27 6.48 11.13 -2.32
CA LEU A 27 5.95 9.79 -2.53
C LEU A 27 7.09 8.78 -2.60
N ARG A 28 6.88 7.61 -2.00
CA ARG A 28 7.68 6.43 -2.25
C ARG A 28 6.79 5.28 -2.66
N ILE A 29 7.08 4.67 -3.79
CA ILE A 29 6.40 3.47 -4.28
C ILE A 29 7.30 2.27 -4.06
N MET A 30 6.76 1.22 -3.48
CA MET A 30 7.46 -0.05 -3.24
C MET A 30 6.63 -1.18 -3.84
N GLU A 31 7.20 -1.89 -4.80
CA GLU A 31 6.57 -3.06 -5.39
C GLU A 31 6.86 -4.31 -4.56
N GLU A 32 5.94 -5.26 -4.61
CA GLU A 32 6.10 -6.59 -3.99
C GLU A 32 6.45 -6.53 -2.49
N PHE A 33 5.96 -5.49 -1.81
CA PHE A 33 6.28 -5.24 -0.40
C PHE A 33 5.48 -6.14 0.54
N CYS A 34 6.16 -6.77 1.51
CA CYS A 34 5.52 -7.68 2.45
C CYS A 34 4.83 -6.95 3.61
N ILE A 35 3.52 -7.11 3.74
CA ILE A 35 2.72 -6.68 4.89
C ILE A 35 2.04 -7.89 5.53
N GLY A 36 2.30 -8.15 6.80
CA GLY A 36 1.76 -9.33 7.47
C GLY A 36 2.17 -10.63 6.80
N LYS A 37 1.21 -11.34 6.19
CA LYS A 37 1.44 -12.60 5.46
C LYS A 37 1.22 -12.45 3.94
N THR A 38 0.93 -11.25 3.50
CA THR A 38 0.65 -10.92 2.10
C THR A 38 1.76 -10.05 1.54
N ARG A 39 2.16 -10.31 0.31
CA ARG A 39 2.99 -9.45 -0.50
C ARG A 39 2.05 -8.56 -1.31
N THR A 40 2.17 -7.24 -1.12
CA THR A 40 1.39 -6.26 -1.88
C THR A 40 1.94 -6.15 -3.28
N ASP A 41 1.10 -5.90 -4.26
CA ASP A 41 1.58 -5.61 -5.61
C ASP A 41 2.26 -4.24 -5.65
N ALA A 42 1.65 -3.21 -5.03
CA ALA A 42 2.30 -1.95 -4.75
C ALA A 42 1.91 -1.41 -3.36
N PHE A 43 2.86 -0.77 -2.72
CA PHE A 43 2.71 -0.13 -1.42
C PHE A 43 3.27 1.29 -1.51
N MET A 44 2.39 2.26 -1.38
CA MET A 44 2.74 3.67 -1.51
C MET A 44 2.79 4.33 -0.14
N ILE A 45 3.78 5.17 0.05
CA ILE A 45 4.04 5.89 1.27
C ILE A 45 4.05 7.37 0.94
N THR A 46 3.18 8.11 1.60
CA THR A 46 3.18 9.59 1.61
C THR A 46 3.61 10.10 2.98
N GLU A 47 3.62 11.40 3.21
CA GLU A 47 3.98 11.97 4.52
C GLU A 47 3.05 11.51 5.65
N ASN A 48 1.78 11.19 5.36
CA ASN A 48 0.78 10.91 6.38
C ASN A 48 -0.05 9.65 6.14
N GLU A 49 0.13 8.95 5.02
CA GLU A 49 -0.67 7.77 4.67
C GLU A 49 0.17 6.64 4.10
N LEU A 50 -0.23 5.42 4.42
CA LEU A 50 0.23 4.20 3.80
C LEU A 50 -0.91 3.68 2.91
N ILE A 51 -0.66 3.58 1.61
CA ILE A 51 -1.66 3.23 0.61
C ILE A 51 -1.30 1.88 0.01
N GLY A 52 -2.22 0.95 0.03
CA GLY A 52 -2.07 -0.36 -0.59
C GLY A 52 -2.75 -0.40 -1.96
N ILE A 53 -2.07 -0.94 -2.97
CA ILE A 53 -2.64 -1.13 -4.31
C ILE A 53 -2.50 -2.59 -4.70
N GLU A 54 -3.62 -3.19 -5.09
CA GLU A 54 -3.71 -4.53 -5.64
C GLU A 54 -4.07 -4.44 -7.12
N PHE A 55 -3.37 -5.18 -7.98
CA PHE A 55 -3.64 -5.23 -9.42
C PHE A 55 -4.36 -6.53 -9.80
N LYS A 56 -5.35 -6.39 -10.66
CA LYS A 56 -6.10 -7.52 -11.25
C LYS A 56 -6.19 -7.34 -12.76
N SER A 57 -5.22 -7.90 -13.46
CA SER A 57 -5.19 -7.91 -14.94
C SER A 57 -6.28 -8.80 -15.51
N ASP A 58 -6.51 -8.72 -16.82
CA ASP A 58 -7.50 -9.56 -17.52
C ASP A 58 -7.28 -11.09 -17.42
N LYS A 59 -6.12 -11.51 -16.89
CA LYS A 59 -5.74 -12.92 -16.73
C LYS A 59 -5.86 -13.44 -15.30
N ASP A 60 -6.07 -12.53 -14.34
CA ASP A 60 -6.13 -12.88 -12.92
C ASP A 60 -7.50 -13.45 -12.53
N ASN A 61 -7.54 -14.01 -11.31
CA ASN A 61 -8.76 -14.42 -10.64
C ASN A 61 -8.89 -13.75 -9.26
N LEU A 62 -10.03 -13.92 -8.63
CA LEU A 62 -10.34 -13.32 -7.31
C LEU A 62 -10.13 -14.28 -6.14
N ASP A 63 -9.64 -15.50 -6.33
CA ASP A 63 -9.58 -16.57 -5.32
C ASP A 63 -8.80 -16.13 -4.07
N ARG A 64 -7.76 -15.33 -4.24
CA ARG A 64 -6.91 -14.84 -3.15
C ARG A 64 -7.34 -13.48 -2.59
N LEU A 65 -8.24 -12.76 -3.29
CA LEU A 65 -8.59 -11.38 -2.98
C LEU A 65 -9.10 -11.21 -1.55
N GLY A 66 -9.97 -12.10 -1.07
CA GLY A 66 -10.51 -12.03 0.28
C GLY A 66 -9.45 -12.13 1.39
N ARG A 67 -8.34 -12.85 1.16
CA ARG A 67 -7.20 -12.90 2.08
C ARG A 67 -6.33 -11.63 1.97
N GLN A 68 -6.07 -11.18 0.75
CA GLN A 68 -5.32 -9.94 0.49
C GLN A 68 -6.02 -8.75 1.15
N ILE A 69 -7.33 -8.59 0.97
CA ILE A 69 -8.13 -7.54 1.63
C ILE A 69 -7.94 -7.54 3.15
N LYS A 70 -7.91 -8.71 3.81
CA LYS A 70 -7.72 -8.79 5.27
C LYS A 70 -6.37 -8.25 5.71
N ASP A 71 -5.30 -8.54 4.97
CA ASP A 71 -3.96 -8.06 5.31
C ASP A 71 -3.80 -6.56 4.96
N TYR A 72 -4.21 -6.13 3.78
CA TYR A 72 -4.22 -4.72 3.40
C TYR A 72 -4.97 -3.86 4.43
N ASN A 73 -6.16 -4.29 4.83
CA ASN A 73 -7.00 -3.57 5.81
C ASN A 73 -6.34 -3.39 7.18
N ARG A 74 -5.40 -4.24 7.56
CA ARG A 74 -4.71 -4.13 8.85
C ARG A 74 -3.60 -3.09 8.87
N PHE A 75 -3.03 -2.79 7.69
CA PHE A 75 -1.80 -2.01 7.58
C PHE A 75 -1.96 -0.70 6.82
N CYS A 76 -2.84 -0.63 5.83
CA CYS A 76 -2.97 0.53 4.95
C CYS A 76 -4.11 1.45 5.40
N ASP A 77 -3.88 2.75 5.30
CA ASP A 77 -4.87 3.78 5.62
C ASP A 77 -5.92 3.92 4.52
N ARG A 78 -5.49 3.73 3.27
CA ARG A 78 -6.35 3.62 2.09
C ARG A 78 -5.92 2.41 1.27
N ASN A 79 -6.86 1.84 0.54
CA ASN A 79 -6.57 0.72 -0.34
C ASN A 79 -7.29 0.93 -1.67
N TYR A 80 -6.60 0.58 -2.75
CA TYR A 80 -7.17 0.58 -4.09
C TYR A 80 -7.01 -0.80 -4.72
N ILE A 81 -7.98 -1.16 -5.54
CA ILE A 81 -7.83 -2.21 -6.54
C ILE A 81 -7.79 -1.58 -7.92
N VAL A 82 -6.86 -2.01 -8.75
CA VAL A 82 -6.73 -1.58 -10.14
C VAL A 82 -7.13 -2.76 -11.01
N ILE A 83 -8.15 -2.59 -11.82
CA ILE A 83 -8.76 -3.67 -12.60
C ILE A 83 -8.61 -3.45 -14.10
N GLY A 84 -8.39 -4.55 -14.81
CA GLY A 84 -8.47 -4.59 -16.27
C GLY A 84 -9.93 -4.68 -16.76
N ARG A 85 -10.12 -4.65 -18.08
CA ARG A 85 -11.43 -4.66 -18.73
C ARG A 85 -12.30 -5.84 -18.32
N HIS A 86 -11.72 -7.02 -18.17
CA HIS A 86 -12.45 -8.25 -17.77
C HIS A 86 -13.24 -8.08 -16.47
N PHE A 87 -12.67 -7.35 -15.48
CA PHE A 87 -13.32 -7.12 -14.19
C PHE A 87 -14.29 -5.94 -14.21
N ILE A 88 -14.18 -5.02 -15.18
CA ILE A 88 -15.20 -4.00 -15.41
C ILE A 88 -16.51 -4.67 -15.84
N GLU A 89 -16.42 -5.65 -16.74
CA GLU A 89 -17.58 -6.43 -17.23
C GLU A 89 -18.20 -7.34 -16.16
N LYS A 90 -17.46 -7.67 -15.10
CA LYS A 90 -17.88 -8.49 -13.95
C LYS A 90 -17.89 -7.69 -12.63
N GLN A 91 -18.18 -6.42 -12.71
CA GLN A 91 -18.10 -5.50 -11.56
C GLN A 91 -18.92 -5.96 -10.36
N ASP A 92 -20.09 -6.55 -10.57
CA ASP A 92 -20.97 -7.01 -9.49
C ASP A 92 -20.27 -8.01 -8.57
N VAL A 93 -19.57 -9.01 -9.14
CA VAL A 93 -18.82 -10.03 -8.38
C VAL A 93 -17.67 -9.38 -7.58
N LEU A 94 -17.01 -8.39 -8.16
CA LEU A 94 -15.94 -7.66 -7.48
C LEU A 94 -16.50 -6.85 -6.31
N LEU A 95 -17.61 -6.15 -6.50
CA LEU A 95 -18.23 -5.30 -5.48
C LEU A 95 -18.78 -6.10 -4.29
N GLU A 96 -19.22 -7.34 -4.49
CA GLU A 96 -19.62 -8.23 -3.38
C GLU A 96 -18.46 -8.58 -2.45
N LEU A 97 -17.23 -8.63 -2.97
CA LEU A 97 -16.04 -8.99 -2.21
C LEU A 97 -15.34 -7.77 -1.60
N LEU A 98 -15.42 -6.62 -2.29
CA LEU A 98 -14.61 -5.45 -1.98
C LEU A 98 -15.31 -4.54 -0.97
N PRO A 99 -14.66 -4.19 0.16
CA PRO A 99 -15.23 -3.24 1.12
C PRO A 99 -15.52 -1.88 0.48
N ASP A 100 -16.57 -1.20 0.92
CA ASP A 100 -17.01 0.09 0.37
C ASP A 100 -15.96 1.20 0.48
N TYR A 101 -15.08 1.12 1.47
CA TYR A 101 -13.99 2.08 1.66
C TYR A 101 -12.75 1.83 0.77
N TRP A 102 -12.72 0.75 -0.03
CA TRP A 102 -11.69 0.55 -1.03
C TRP A 102 -11.99 1.36 -2.28
N GLY A 103 -10.97 2.00 -2.83
CA GLY A 103 -11.03 2.64 -4.13
C GLY A 103 -10.92 1.63 -5.29
N ILE A 104 -11.41 2.02 -6.44
CA ILE A 104 -11.34 1.21 -7.67
C ILE A 104 -10.86 2.11 -8.79
N TYR A 105 -9.72 1.75 -9.37
CA TYR A 105 -9.27 2.24 -10.67
C TYR A 105 -9.54 1.19 -11.73
N SER A 106 -9.79 1.64 -12.95
CA SER A 106 -9.76 0.77 -14.12
C SER A 106 -8.70 1.23 -15.11
N VAL A 107 -8.02 0.25 -15.71
CA VAL A 107 -7.10 0.51 -16.82
C VAL A 107 -7.66 -0.16 -18.07
N THR A 108 -7.83 0.63 -19.13
CA THR A 108 -8.32 0.17 -20.43
C THR A 108 -7.37 0.59 -21.55
N LEU A 109 -7.51 -0.02 -22.71
CA LEU A 109 -6.86 0.42 -23.94
C LEU A 109 -7.90 1.01 -24.87
N ASP A 110 -7.60 2.16 -25.46
CA ASP A 110 -8.41 2.73 -26.53
C ASP A 110 -8.21 1.98 -27.85
N GLU A 111 -8.88 2.45 -28.92
CA GLU A 111 -8.80 1.84 -30.26
C GLU A 111 -7.38 1.89 -30.87
N ASN A 112 -6.54 2.81 -30.40
CA ASN A 112 -5.17 3.01 -30.83
C ASN A 112 -4.16 2.27 -29.94
N GLY A 113 -4.63 1.59 -28.87
CA GLY A 113 -3.80 0.92 -27.88
C GLY A 113 -3.21 1.85 -26.82
N VAL A 114 -3.73 3.06 -26.69
CA VAL A 114 -3.31 4.01 -25.65
C VAL A 114 -3.97 3.61 -24.33
N LYS A 115 -3.17 3.57 -23.28
CA LYS A 115 -3.63 3.24 -21.92
C LYS A 115 -4.43 4.41 -21.35
N LYS A 116 -5.58 4.10 -20.75
CA LYS A 116 -6.43 5.04 -20.05
C LYS A 116 -6.65 4.56 -18.62
N LEU A 117 -6.43 5.45 -17.65
CA LEU A 117 -6.72 5.24 -16.23
C LEU A 117 -7.99 6.01 -15.84
N ASP A 118 -8.97 5.32 -15.33
CA ASP A 118 -10.22 5.93 -14.85
C ASP A 118 -10.42 5.59 -13.37
N LEU A 119 -10.73 6.59 -12.56
CA LEU A 119 -11.15 6.41 -11.17
C LEU A 119 -12.64 6.09 -11.13
N LEU A 120 -13.00 4.85 -10.81
CA LEU A 120 -14.41 4.41 -10.73
C LEU A 120 -15.00 4.67 -9.34
N ARG A 121 -14.20 4.52 -8.29
CA ARG A 121 -14.56 4.81 -6.89
C ARG A 121 -13.32 5.27 -6.14
N ASP A 122 -13.41 6.40 -5.46
CA ASP A 122 -12.31 6.85 -4.61
C ASP A 122 -12.27 6.06 -3.28
N ALA A 123 -11.06 5.89 -2.75
CA ALA A 123 -10.88 5.24 -1.47
C ALA A 123 -11.21 6.20 -0.32
N SER A 124 -11.98 5.76 0.65
CA SER A 124 -12.13 6.45 1.92
C SER A 124 -11.19 5.88 2.99
N THR A 125 -11.08 6.57 4.12
CA THR A 125 -10.26 6.14 5.25
C THR A 125 -10.66 4.73 5.71
N ASN A 126 -9.69 3.85 5.78
CA ASN A 126 -9.90 2.46 6.17
C ASN A 126 -10.15 2.32 7.69
N PRO A 127 -11.37 1.96 8.14
CA PRO A 127 -11.69 1.86 9.57
C PRO A 127 -11.01 0.68 10.27
N LYS A 128 -10.42 -0.25 9.52
CA LYS A 128 -9.77 -1.46 10.07
C LYS A 128 -8.26 -1.30 10.20
N CYS A 129 -7.67 -0.24 9.68
CA CYS A 129 -6.25 0.06 9.84
C CYS A 129 -5.91 0.27 11.32
N ARG A 130 -4.74 -0.22 11.72
CA ARG A 130 -4.28 -0.09 13.11
C ARG A 130 -2.82 0.35 13.14
N LEU A 131 -2.57 1.50 13.74
CA LEU A 131 -1.24 2.10 13.90
C LEU A 131 -0.24 1.12 14.54
N LYS A 132 -0.69 0.29 15.49
CA LYS A 132 0.13 -0.80 16.05
C LYS A 132 0.61 -1.82 15.00
N ASN A 133 -0.15 -2.04 13.94
CA ASN A 133 0.30 -2.92 12.86
C ASN A 133 1.30 -2.20 11.96
N GLN A 134 1.10 -0.91 11.71
CA GLN A 134 2.04 -0.09 10.93
C GLN A 134 3.42 -0.04 11.60
N LEU A 135 3.50 0.07 12.92
CA LEU A 135 4.77 -0.04 13.67
C LEU A 135 5.52 -1.36 13.41
N LYS A 136 4.82 -2.44 13.08
CA LYS A 136 5.47 -3.74 12.76
C LYS A 136 6.18 -3.73 11.40
N ILE A 137 5.86 -2.79 10.52
CA ILE A 137 6.52 -2.61 9.22
C ILE A 137 7.93 -2.05 9.41
N LEU A 138 8.13 -1.20 10.43
CA LEU A 138 9.42 -0.60 10.72
C LEU A 138 10.45 -1.65 11.12
N TRP A 139 11.71 -1.42 10.76
CA TRP A 139 12.83 -2.20 11.24
C TRP A 139 13.13 -1.89 12.70
N ARG A 140 13.86 -2.79 13.38
CA ARG A 140 14.24 -2.56 14.78
C ARG A 140 15.11 -1.31 14.93
N SER A 141 16.01 -1.05 13.99
CA SER A 141 16.85 0.15 13.96
C SER A 141 16.03 1.44 13.88
N GLU A 142 15.02 1.48 13.01
CA GLU A 142 14.10 2.61 12.88
C GLU A 142 13.31 2.86 14.16
N LEU A 143 12.78 1.80 14.78
CA LEU A 143 12.10 1.93 16.08
C LEU A 143 13.04 2.46 17.18
N ILE A 144 14.31 2.03 17.20
CA ILE A 144 15.31 2.56 18.11
C ILE A 144 15.57 4.04 17.87
N ASN A 145 15.70 4.45 16.60
CA ASN A 145 15.89 5.85 16.23
C ASN A 145 14.71 6.71 16.70
N LEU A 146 13.48 6.24 16.47
CA LEU A 146 12.28 6.93 16.94
C LEU A 146 12.21 7.05 18.47
N VAL A 147 12.58 6.00 19.21
CA VAL A 147 12.62 6.04 20.68
C VAL A 147 13.65 7.05 21.18
N LYS A 148 14.84 7.07 20.56
CA LYS A 148 15.92 8.02 20.93
C LYS A 148 15.57 9.47 20.59
N SER A 149 15.10 9.73 19.38
CA SER A 149 14.75 11.09 18.91
C SER A 149 13.59 11.72 19.69
N ASN A 150 12.73 10.89 20.29
CA ASN A 150 11.66 11.34 21.17
C ASN A 150 12.00 11.29 22.67
N ASN A 151 13.28 11.10 23.05
CA ASN A 151 13.78 11.11 24.44
C ASN A 151 13.08 10.07 25.35
N LEU A 152 12.65 8.93 24.82
CA LEU A 152 11.92 7.93 25.59
C LEU A 152 12.84 6.97 26.39
N GLY A 153 14.16 7.04 26.18
CA GLY A 153 15.16 6.27 26.95
C GLY A 153 15.08 4.74 26.79
N GLY A 154 16.09 4.04 27.33
CA GLY A 154 16.03 2.59 27.56
C GLY A 154 15.86 1.69 26.31
N VAL A 155 16.73 1.83 25.29
CA VAL A 155 16.59 1.07 24.03
C VAL A 155 17.29 -0.30 24.04
N CYS A 156 18.31 -0.51 24.88
CA CYS A 156 19.20 -1.68 24.79
C CYS A 156 18.51 -3.01 25.17
N ALA A 157 17.56 -2.96 26.09
CA ALA A 157 16.88 -4.17 26.62
C ALA A 157 15.61 -4.54 25.85
N TYR A 158 15.13 -3.70 24.94
CA TYR A 158 13.84 -3.89 24.28
C TYR A 158 13.95 -4.65 22.95
N ASN A 159 13.08 -5.64 22.75
CA ASN A 159 12.87 -6.27 21.46
C ASN A 159 12.00 -5.37 20.55
N LYS A 160 11.84 -5.74 19.28
CA LYS A 160 11.07 -4.97 18.27
C LYS A 160 9.64 -4.66 18.73
N LYS A 161 8.96 -5.62 19.35
CA LYS A 161 7.57 -5.46 19.82
C LYS A 161 7.49 -4.45 20.97
N GLU A 162 8.39 -4.55 21.94
CA GLU A 162 8.44 -3.65 23.09
C GLU A 162 8.76 -2.22 22.71
N LEU A 163 9.67 -2.00 21.74
CA LEU A 163 9.94 -0.69 21.17
C LEU A 163 8.68 -0.09 20.53
N GLY A 164 7.97 -0.88 19.74
CA GLY A 164 6.71 -0.43 19.13
C GLY A 164 5.63 -0.10 20.16
N GLU A 165 5.49 -0.91 21.23
CA GLU A 165 4.55 -0.64 22.32
C GLU A 165 4.93 0.63 23.10
N LYS A 166 6.22 0.87 23.31
CA LYS A 166 6.72 2.08 23.97
C LYS A 166 6.39 3.33 23.17
N LEU A 167 6.66 3.34 21.87
CA LEU A 167 6.28 4.44 20.97
C LEU A 167 4.77 4.68 21.00
N PHE A 168 3.99 3.60 20.88
CA PHE A 168 2.54 3.67 20.87
C PHE A 168 1.93 4.24 22.16
N LYS A 169 2.57 4.03 23.31
CA LYS A 169 2.10 4.53 24.62
C LYS A 169 2.45 5.98 24.87
N ASN A 170 3.59 6.46 24.34
CA ASN A 170 4.18 7.72 24.73
C ASN A 170 4.08 8.83 23.67
N ILE A 171 3.68 8.52 22.45
CA ILE A 171 3.54 9.49 21.35
C ILE A 171 2.06 9.53 20.94
N ASP A 172 1.55 10.75 20.70
CA ASP A 172 0.19 10.91 20.18
C ASP A 172 0.05 10.25 18.79
N ARG A 173 -1.19 9.98 18.36
CA ARG A 173 -1.46 9.14 17.19
C ARG A 173 -1.08 9.81 15.87
N GLU A 174 -1.35 11.08 15.72
CA GLU A 174 -1.06 11.83 14.49
C GLU A 174 0.44 11.97 14.31
N ARG A 175 1.15 12.39 15.37
CA ARG A 175 2.61 12.47 15.36
C ARG A 175 3.26 11.11 15.11
N LEU A 176 2.78 10.05 15.76
CA LEU A 176 3.32 8.71 15.57
C LEU A 176 3.11 8.23 14.12
N LYS A 177 1.97 8.53 13.53
CA LYS A 177 1.68 8.26 12.14
C LYS A 177 2.68 8.94 11.20
N TYR A 178 2.86 10.25 11.36
CA TYR A 178 3.85 11.01 10.62
C TYR A 178 5.25 10.41 10.74
N LEU A 179 5.69 10.05 11.95
CA LEU A 179 7.00 9.47 12.20
C LEU A 179 7.17 8.10 11.49
N ILE A 180 6.15 7.25 11.49
CA ILE A 180 6.17 5.98 10.75
C ILE A 180 6.32 6.22 9.25
N CYS A 181 5.56 7.15 8.69
CA CYS A 181 5.64 7.49 7.27
C CYS A 181 7.01 8.07 6.91
N SER A 182 7.56 8.97 7.74
CA SER A 182 8.87 9.59 7.55
C SER A 182 10.00 8.53 7.52
N GLU A 183 10.03 7.60 8.48
CA GLU A 183 11.01 6.51 8.50
C GLU A 183 10.93 5.64 7.23
N LEU A 184 9.71 5.34 6.77
CA LEU A 184 9.49 4.53 5.56
C LEU A 184 9.86 5.28 4.27
N LEU A 185 9.60 6.60 4.21
CA LEU A 185 9.97 7.44 3.08
C LEU A 185 11.48 7.55 2.93
N GLU A 186 12.20 7.66 4.04
CA GLU A 186 13.65 7.88 4.08
C GLU A 186 14.46 6.58 4.22
N ARG A 187 13.78 5.41 4.29
CA ARG A 187 14.43 4.11 4.47
C ARG A 187 15.46 3.86 3.37
N ASP A 188 16.69 3.61 3.80
CA ASP A 188 17.79 3.24 2.92
C ASP A 188 17.89 1.72 2.82
N TYR A 189 17.76 1.18 1.60
CA TYR A 189 17.91 -0.24 1.32
C TYR A 189 19.35 -0.62 0.93
N SER A 190 20.21 0.33 0.56
CA SER A 190 21.58 0.08 0.11
C SER A 190 22.43 -0.64 1.17
N ILE A 191 22.13 -0.44 2.45
CA ILE A 191 22.80 -1.12 3.56
C ILE A 191 22.63 -2.65 3.58
N TYR A 192 21.75 -3.21 2.76
CA TYR A 192 21.48 -4.65 2.66
C TYR A 192 21.98 -5.28 1.36
N GLU A 193 22.42 -4.49 0.38
CA GLU A 193 22.94 -4.97 -0.90
C GLU A 193 24.43 -5.38 -0.83
N GLU A 194 25.12 -5.05 0.27
CA GLU A 194 26.55 -5.33 0.45
C GLU A 194 26.86 -6.64 1.23
N LYS A 195 25.98 -7.66 1.15
CA LYS A 195 26.26 -8.97 1.79
C LYS A 195 26.11 -10.13 0.84
#